data_6e4577b0379e121025a2ad33a4410e25
#
_entry.id   6e4577b0379e121025a2ad33a4410e25
#
_cell.length_a   1.000
_cell.length_b   1.000
_cell.length_c   1.000
_cell.angle_alpha   90.00
_cell.angle_beta   90.00
_cell.angle_gamma   90.00
#
_symmetry.space_group_name_H-M   'P 1'
#
loop_
_entity.id
_entity.type
_entity.pdbx_description
1 polymer ?
#
loop_
_entity_poly.entity_id
_entity_poly.type
_entity_poly.pdbx_seq_one_letter_code
_entity_poly.pdbx_strand_id
1 'polypeptide(L)'
;PKEEIRILDIGTGPGFFPVILAEAGYDVDAVDYTEGMLEKAKENAGDLCRNIRFLRMDAQKLDFEDNTFDVVISRNLTWNLEHPDVAYREWVRVLKVGGRLLNFDANWYGYLYEEEQRKAYENDRKNVENNSLDDHYLCTDIERMERIALQVPLSKISRPQWDVKTLREAGLLGIRTDTEIWKTVWSEEERLNYQSTPMFMVTGVKPDHFLNLPVAAGEKTEGFLELGDGEFVLPATIIRGKDPGKTVLVTAGLHAGE
;
A
#
# COMPACT_ATOMS: atom_id res chain seq x y z
N PRO A 1 17.13 4.97 15.33
CA PRO A 1 17.26 3.54 15.63
C PRO A 1 16.04 2.79 15.08
N LYS A 2 16.17 1.49 14.75
CA LYS A 2 15.07 0.68 14.18
C LYS A 2 13.90 0.51 15.15
N GLU A 3 14.19 0.48 16.43
CA GLU A 3 13.22 0.36 17.53
C GLU A 3 12.31 1.60 17.67
N GLU A 4 12.67 2.71 17.07
CA GLU A 4 11.85 3.94 17.07
C GLU A 4 10.86 3.97 15.89
N ILE A 5 11.07 3.12 14.88
CA ILE A 5 10.23 3.05 13.69
C ILE A 5 9.07 2.09 13.95
N ARG A 6 7.85 2.61 13.99
CA ARG A 6 6.62 1.81 14.12
C ARG A 6 6.06 1.43 12.76
N ILE A 7 5.90 0.14 12.53
CA ILE A 7 5.39 -0.40 11.28
C ILE A 7 4.05 -1.09 11.53
N LEU A 8 3.08 -0.83 10.68
CA LEU A 8 1.80 -1.53 10.65
C LEU A 8 1.69 -2.35 9.37
N ASP A 9 1.51 -3.66 9.49
CA ASP A 9 1.14 -4.55 8.39
C ASP A 9 -0.36 -4.85 8.44
N ILE A 10 -1.07 -4.49 7.38
CA ILE A 10 -2.53 -4.60 7.30
C ILE A 10 -2.93 -5.72 6.35
N GLY A 11 -3.75 -6.66 6.85
CA GLY A 11 -4.08 -7.89 6.17
C GLY A 11 -2.88 -8.83 6.15
N THR A 12 -2.29 -9.03 7.33
CA THR A 12 -1.02 -9.75 7.48
C THR A 12 -1.09 -11.19 6.97
N GLY A 13 -2.29 -11.78 6.89
CA GLY A 13 -2.47 -13.17 6.50
C GLY A 13 -1.61 -14.10 7.35
N PRO A 14 -0.84 -15.02 6.74
CA PRO A 14 0.06 -15.93 7.47
C PRO A 14 1.36 -15.28 7.95
N GLY A 15 1.50 -13.94 7.93
CA GLY A 15 2.61 -13.22 8.55
C GLY A 15 3.82 -12.96 7.67
N PHE A 16 3.66 -12.82 6.35
CA PHE A 16 4.79 -12.63 5.43
C PHE A 16 5.66 -11.42 5.77
N PHE A 17 5.08 -10.22 5.82
CA PHE A 17 5.85 -9.01 6.12
C PHE A 17 6.29 -8.92 7.58
N PRO A 18 5.46 -9.23 8.60
CA PRO A 18 5.91 -9.14 9.98
C PRO A 18 7.14 -10.01 10.27
N VAL A 19 7.21 -11.22 9.71
CA VAL A 19 8.37 -12.11 9.89
C VAL A 19 9.63 -11.48 9.31
N ILE A 20 9.61 -11.06 8.04
CA ILE A 20 10.76 -10.44 7.37
C ILE A 20 11.22 -9.16 8.09
N LEU A 21 10.26 -8.33 8.53
CA LEU A 21 10.57 -7.07 9.21
C LEU A 21 11.12 -7.31 10.61
N ALA A 22 10.59 -8.29 11.35
CA ALA A 22 11.10 -8.69 12.66
C ALA A 22 12.50 -9.31 12.56
N GLU A 23 12.77 -10.15 11.55
CA GLU A 23 14.13 -10.62 11.24
C GLU A 23 15.09 -9.48 10.94
N ALA A 24 14.62 -8.42 10.29
CA ALA A 24 15.40 -7.22 10.05
C ALA A 24 15.57 -6.34 11.29
N GLY A 25 14.93 -6.69 12.44
CA GLY A 25 15.06 -6.01 13.73
C GLY A 25 14.10 -4.85 13.93
N TYR A 26 12.94 -4.86 13.28
CA TYR A 26 11.85 -3.90 13.51
C TYR A 26 10.78 -4.49 14.44
N ASP A 27 10.10 -3.62 15.19
CA ASP A 27 8.85 -3.97 15.86
C ASP A 27 7.68 -3.70 14.93
N VAL A 28 6.75 -4.66 14.84
CA VAL A 28 5.65 -4.64 13.88
C VAL A 28 4.31 -4.87 14.58
N ASP A 29 3.34 -4.01 14.30
CA ASP A 29 1.94 -4.28 14.55
C ASP A 29 1.35 -4.96 13.31
N ALA A 30 0.82 -6.17 13.44
CA ALA A 30 0.28 -6.98 12.35
C ALA A 30 -1.22 -7.22 12.58
N VAL A 31 -2.06 -6.74 11.66
CA VAL A 31 -3.51 -6.87 11.80
C VAL A 31 -4.10 -7.74 10.69
N ASP A 32 -5.08 -8.56 11.07
CA ASP A 32 -5.92 -9.33 10.15
C ASP A 32 -7.33 -9.44 10.71
N TYR A 33 -8.31 -9.58 9.82
CA TYR A 33 -9.71 -9.79 10.22
C TYR A 33 -9.95 -11.19 10.76
N THR A 34 -9.19 -12.19 10.27
CA THR A 34 -9.39 -13.61 10.48
C THR A 34 -8.48 -14.15 11.58
N GLU A 35 -9.06 -14.64 12.67
CA GLU A 35 -8.31 -15.23 13.78
C GLU A 35 -7.38 -16.37 13.33
N GLY A 36 -7.88 -17.27 12.46
CA GLY A 36 -7.07 -18.38 11.95
C GLY A 36 -5.83 -17.96 11.16
N MET A 37 -5.88 -16.78 10.49
CA MET A 37 -4.69 -16.19 9.83
C MET A 37 -3.69 -15.70 10.87
N LEU A 38 -4.16 -15.04 11.93
CA LEU A 38 -3.29 -14.58 13.02
C LEU A 38 -2.64 -15.75 13.77
N GLU A 39 -3.36 -16.84 13.99
CA GLU A 39 -2.78 -18.06 14.59
C GLU A 39 -1.68 -18.61 13.69
N LYS A 40 -1.93 -18.70 12.38
CA LYS A 40 -0.93 -19.15 11.41
C LYS A 40 0.29 -18.21 11.34
N ALA A 41 0.05 -16.90 11.40
CA ALA A 41 1.12 -15.90 11.44
C ALA A 41 2.01 -16.06 12.69
N LYS A 42 1.40 -16.32 13.86
CA LYS A 42 2.14 -16.60 15.11
C LYS A 42 2.98 -17.88 15.00
N GLU A 43 2.41 -18.96 14.42
CA GLU A 43 3.16 -20.19 14.17
C GLU A 43 4.37 -19.95 13.26
N ASN A 44 4.18 -19.19 12.16
CA ASN A 44 5.24 -18.90 11.22
C ASN A 44 6.32 -17.97 11.80
N ALA A 45 5.93 -17.05 12.68
CA ALA A 45 6.86 -16.11 13.34
C ALA A 45 7.73 -16.80 14.41
N GLY A 46 7.24 -17.85 15.08
CA GLY A 46 8.00 -18.55 16.12
C GLY A 46 8.56 -17.58 17.17
N ASP A 47 9.88 -17.63 17.35
CA ASP A 47 10.59 -16.78 18.34
C ASP A 47 10.52 -15.28 18.01
N LEU A 48 10.21 -14.90 16.77
CA LEU A 48 10.06 -13.50 16.37
C LEU A 48 8.76 -12.85 16.88
N CYS A 49 7.83 -13.65 17.44
CA CYS A 49 6.60 -13.13 18.07
C CYS A 49 6.86 -12.07 19.13
N ARG A 50 8.05 -12.03 19.74
CA ARG A 50 8.43 -10.99 20.72
C ARG A 50 8.53 -9.59 20.11
N ASN A 51 8.75 -9.50 18.78
CA ASN A 51 8.85 -8.25 18.02
C ASN A 51 7.58 -7.96 17.19
N ILE A 52 6.56 -8.83 17.27
CA ILE A 52 5.36 -8.71 16.47
C ILE A 52 4.13 -8.73 17.37
N ARG A 53 3.30 -7.70 17.27
CA ARG A 53 2.02 -7.64 17.97
C ARG A 53 0.89 -7.98 16.99
N PHE A 54 0.33 -9.18 17.13
CA PHE A 54 -0.78 -9.65 16.31
C PHE A 54 -2.13 -9.21 16.90
N LEU A 55 -2.95 -8.52 16.09
CA LEU A 55 -4.22 -7.94 16.52
C LEU A 55 -5.31 -8.25 15.49
N ARG A 56 -6.48 -8.65 15.98
CA ARG A 56 -7.65 -8.84 15.13
C ARG A 56 -8.35 -7.51 14.89
N MET A 57 -8.36 -7.04 13.63
CA MET A 57 -8.98 -5.78 13.22
C MET A 57 -9.54 -5.85 11.81
N ASP A 58 -10.51 -5.00 11.52
CA ASP A 58 -10.97 -4.72 10.16
C ASP A 58 -10.05 -3.66 9.53
N ALA A 59 -9.51 -3.95 8.34
CA ALA A 59 -8.67 -3.03 7.59
C ALA A 59 -9.36 -1.70 7.23
N GLN A 60 -10.69 -1.69 7.24
CA GLN A 60 -11.54 -0.52 6.95
C GLN A 60 -11.85 0.30 8.21
N LYS A 61 -11.50 -0.22 9.40
CA LYS A 61 -11.73 0.43 10.70
C LYS A 61 -10.67 -0.02 11.70
N LEU A 62 -9.59 0.75 11.79
CA LEU A 62 -8.46 0.45 12.66
C LEU A 62 -8.64 1.08 14.05
N ASP A 63 -8.42 0.28 15.08
CA ASP A 63 -8.45 0.74 16.48
C ASP A 63 -7.07 1.25 16.92
N PHE A 64 -6.56 2.24 16.17
CA PHE A 64 -5.34 2.98 16.46
C PHE A 64 -5.61 4.47 16.43
N GLU A 65 -4.84 5.22 17.20
CA GLU A 65 -4.88 6.69 17.16
C GLU A 65 -4.31 7.23 15.83
N ASP A 66 -4.67 8.46 15.51
CA ASP A 66 -4.12 9.18 14.36
C ASP A 66 -2.60 9.33 14.51
N ASN A 67 -1.88 9.34 13.39
CA ASN A 67 -0.43 9.59 13.36
C ASN A 67 0.38 8.66 14.27
N THR A 68 0.10 7.36 14.21
CA THR A 68 0.73 6.35 15.07
C THR A 68 1.94 5.69 14.41
N PHE A 69 1.89 5.44 13.08
CA PHE A 69 2.88 4.60 12.38
C PHE A 69 3.76 5.41 11.42
N ASP A 70 5.03 5.06 11.38
CA ASP A 70 5.98 5.62 10.42
C ASP A 70 5.84 4.96 9.05
N VAL A 71 5.46 3.67 9.05
CA VAL A 71 5.22 2.89 7.83
C VAL A 71 3.92 2.11 7.97
N VAL A 72 3.08 2.18 6.94
CA VAL A 72 1.92 1.30 6.74
C VAL A 72 2.17 0.49 5.49
N ILE A 73 2.09 -0.84 5.62
CA ILE A 73 2.31 -1.77 4.52
C ILE A 73 1.12 -2.72 4.38
N SER A 74 0.81 -3.12 3.16
CA SER A 74 -0.21 -4.14 2.87
C SER A 74 0.15 -4.92 1.63
N ARG A 75 -0.28 -6.18 1.55
CA ARG A 75 -0.07 -7.04 0.38
C ARG A 75 -1.32 -7.89 0.11
N ASN A 76 -1.77 -7.88 -1.15
CA ASN A 76 -2.86 -8.73 -1.65
C ASN A 76 -4.17 -8.61 -0.84
N LEU A 77 -4.47 -7.42 -0.34
CA LEU A 77 -5.64 -7.17 0.50
C LEU A 77 -6.67 -6.28 -0.17
N THR A 78 -6.23 -5.17 -0.77
CA THR A 78 -7.13 -4.10 -1.21
C THR A 78 -8.17 -4.59 -2.22
N TRP A 79 -7.79 -5.54 -3.07
CA TRP A 79 -8.64 -6.10 -4.12
C TRP A 79 -9.95 -6.72 -3.59
N ASN A 80 -9.95 -7.27 -2.35
CA ASN A 80 -11.08 -8.01 -1.80
C ASN A 80 -11.89 -7.22 -0.75
N LEU A 81 -11.57 -5.95 -0.53
CA LEU A 81 -12.30 -5.12 0.40
C LEU A 81 -13.64 -4.63 -0.18
N GLU A 82 -14.66 -4.56 0.67
CA GLU A 82 -15.96 -4.02 0.32
C GLU A 82 -15.91 -2.51 0.09
N HIS A 83 -15.15 -1.80 0.94
CA HIS A 83 -14.95 -0.35 0.88
C HIS A 83 -13.47 0.03 0.87
N PRO A 84 -12.74 -0.24 -0.23
CA PRO A 84 -11.29 -0.04 -0.28
C PRO A 84 -10.87 1.44 -0.18
N ASP A 85 -11.74 2.37 -0.55
CA ASP A 85 -11.55 3.81 -0.37
C ASP A 85 -11.61 4.22 1.11
N VAL A 86 -12.49 3.58 1.91
CA VAL A 86 -12.55 3.76 3.36
C VAL A 86 -11.28 3.23 4.00
N ALA A 87 -10.83 2.05 3.57
CA ALA A 87 -9.58 1.46 4.05
C ALA A 87 -8.39 2.40 3.82
N TYR A 88 -8.23 2.95 2.63
CA TYR A 88 -7.15 3.88 2.34
C TYR A 88 -7.19 5.13 3.20
N ARG A 89 -8.37 5.70 3.48
CA ARG A 89 -8.49 6.83 4.42
C ARG A 89 -8.07 6.45 5.84
N GLU A 90 -8.45 5.27 6.32
CA GLU A 90 -8.02 4.75 7.63
C GLU A 90 -6.50 4.55 7.70
N TRP A 91 -5.91 3.97 6.65
CA TRP A 91 -4.45 3.74 6.60
C TRP A 91 -3.68 5.07 6.60
N VAL A 92 -4.17 6.07 5.88
CA VAL A 92 -3.59 7.42 5.89
C VAL A 92 -3.82 8.11 7.24
N ARG A 93 -4.96 7.90 7.89
CA ARG A 93 -5.25 8.46 9.22
C ARG A 93 -4.21 8.02 10.25
N VAL A 94 -3.94 6.73 10.33
CA VAL A 94 -3.00 6.16 11.31
C VAL A 94 -1.53 6.37 10.95
N LEU A 95 -1.23 6.73 9.72
CA LEU A 95 0.12 7.05 9.27
C LEU A 95 0.55 8.39 9.87
N LYS A 96 1.78 8.48 10.40
CA LYS A 96 2.37 9.73 10.87
C LYS A 96 2.61 10.70 9.72
N VAL A 97 2.66 11.96 10.04
CA VAL A 97 3.21 12.99 9.15
C VAL A 97 4.65 12.63 8.77
N GLY A 98 4.98 12.70 7.48
CA GLY A 98 6.24 12.19 6.92
C GLY A 98 6.31 10.68 6.78
N GLY A 99 5.32 9.95 7.30
CA GLY A 99 5.24 8.48 7.19
C GLY A 99 4.90 8.02 5.76
N ARG A 100 5.20 6.77 5.48
CA ARG A 100 5.10 6.18 4.14
C ARG A 100 4.11 5.01 4.11
N LEU A 101 3.24 5.02 3.11
CA LEU A 101 2.37 3.90 2.78
C LEU A 101 2.98 3.11 1.61
N LEU A 102 2.94 1.78 1.70
CA LEU A 102 3.27 0.84 0.62
C LEU A 102 2.14 -0.17 0.48
N ASN A 103 1.54 -0.26 -0.70
CA ASN A 103 0.56 -1.29 -1.00
C ASN A 103 1.01 -2.11 -2.20
N PHE A 104 1.08 -3.42 -2.03
CA PHE A 104 1.41 -4.40 -3.06
C PHE A 104 0.15 -5.18 -3.42
N ASP A 105 -0.28 -5.11 -4.67
CA ASP A 105 -1.50 -5.80 -5.11
C ASP A 105 -1.47 -6.10 -6.62
N ALA A 106 -2.51 -6.72 -7.14
CA ALA A 106 -2.67 -7.02 -8.56
C ALA A 106 -4.15 -6.95 -8.98
N ASN A 107 -4.39 -7.00 -10.29
CA ASN A 107 -5.75 -7.12 -10.85
C ASN A 107 -6.15 -8.60 -10.90
N TRP A 108 -6.29 -9.24 -9.72
CA TRP A 108 -6.42 -10.70 -9.58
C TRP A 108 -7.54 -11.33 -10.38
N TYR A 109 -8.69 -10.65 -10.52
CA TYR A 109 -9.90 -11.20 -11.14
C TYR A 109 -10.40 -10.38 -12.34
N GLY A 110 -9.54 -9.58 -12.96
CA GLY A 110 -9.86 -8.82 -14.16
C GLY A 110 -10.32 -9.73 -15.31
N TYR A 111 -9.85 -10.97 -15.37
CA TYR A 111 -10.23 -11.96 -16.34
C TYR A 111 -11.72 -12.35 -16.32
N LEU A 112 -12.44 -12.04 -15.24
CA LEU A 112 -13.89 -12.23 -15.15
C LEU A 112 -14.66 -11.19 -15.99
N TYR A 113 -14.02 -10.08 -16.36
CA TYR A 113 -14.65 -8.94 -17.02
C TYR A 113 -14.11 -8.65 -18.41
N GLU A 114 -12.85 -9.01 -18.67
CA GLU A 114 -12.17 -8.67 -19.92
C GLU A 114 -11.67 -9.93 -20.66
N GLU A 115 -12.08 -10.06 -21.94
CA GLU A 115 -11.78 -11.22 -22.78
C GLU A 115 -10.28 -11.43 -23.00
N GLU A 116 -9.51 -10.35 -23.16
CA GLU A 116 -8.05 -10.44 -23.34
C GLU A 116 -7.36 -10.94 -22.06
N GLN A 117 -7.79 -10.45 -20.91
CA GLN A 117 -7.27 -10.93 -19.63
C GLN A 117 -7.65 -12.40 -19.36
N ARG A 118 -8.84 -12.81 -19.78
CA ARG A 118 -9.27 -14.21 -19.70
C ARG A 118 -8.36 -15.12 -20.51
N LYS A 119 -8.07 -14.75 -21.75
CA LYS A 119 -7.14 -15.52 -22.61
C LYS A 119 -5.75 -15.59 -22.03
N ALA A 120 -5.27 -14.49 -21.45
CA ALA A 120 -3.98 -14.45 -20.78
C ALA A 120 -3.96 -15.38 -19.55
N TYR A 121 -4.99 -15.33 -18.71
CA TYR A 121 -5.17 -16.22 -17.57
C TYR A 121 -5.20 -17.72 -17.98
N GLU A 122 -5.98 -18.06 -19.00
CA GLU A 122 -6.02 -19.44 -19.52
C GLU A 122 -4.67 -19.90 -20.06
N ASN A 123 -3.89 -18.99 -20.65
CA ASN A 123 -2.54 -19.29 -21.10
C ASN A 123 -1.59 -19.55 -19.93
N ASP A 124 -1.69 -18.79 -18.83
CA ASP A 124 -0.92 -19.06 -17.62
C ASP A 124 -1.21 -20.47 -17.08
N ARG A 125 -2.48 -20.87 -17.02
CA ARG A 125 -2.85 -22.24 -16.56
C ARG A 125 -2.23 -23.32 -17.45
N LYS A 126 -2.25 -23.12 -18.77
CA LYS A 126 -1.57 -24.03 -19.71
C LYS A 126 -0.05 -24.07 -19.52
N ASN A 127 0.56 -22.91 -19.26
CA ASN A 127 2.00 -22.84 -19.02
C ASN A 127 2.40 -23.57 -17.73
N VAL A 128 1.61 -23.43 -16.66
CA VAL A 128 1.81 -24.14 -15.40
C VAL A 128 1.72 -25.66 -15.62
N GLU A 129 0.68 -26.13 -16.30
CA GLU A 129 0.49 -27.55 -16.63
C GLU A 129 1.65 -28.09 -17.47
N ASN A 130 2.04 -27.38 -18.55
CA ASN A 130 3.12 -27.80 -19.45
C ASN A 130 4.50 -27.89 -18.76
N ASN A 131 4.72 -27.10 -17.70
CA ASN A 131 5.95 -27.12 -16.92
C ASN A 131 5.86 -28.04 -15.69
N SER A 132 4.73 -28.73 -15.50
CA SER A 132 4.48 -29.60 -14.35
C SER A 132 4.71 -28.92 -13.00
N LEU A 133 4.31 -27.64 -12.91
CA LEU A 133 4.38 -26.84 -11.69
C LEU A 133 3.09 -26.95 -10.89
N ASP A 134 3.16 -26.60 -9.62
CA ASP A 134 1.97 -26.48 -8.78
C ASP A 134 1.10 -25.29 -9.25
N ASP A 135 -0.16 -25.58 -9.52
CA ASP A 135 -1.12 -24.54 -9.89
C ASP A 135 -1.68 -23.87 -8.63
N HIS A 136 -1.22 -22.67 -8.36
CA HIS A 136 -1.60 -21.91 -7.16
C HIS A 136 -3.10 -21.57 -7.08
N TYR A 137 -3.82 -21.52 -8.22
CA TYR A 137 -5.26 -21.32 -8.23
C TYR A 137 -6.02 -22.59 -7.82
N LEU A 138 -5.51 -23.76 -8.15
CA LEU A 138 -6.13 -25.05 -7.78
C LEU A 138 -5.98 -25.38 -6.29
N CYS A 139 -5.08 -24.71 -5.57
CA CYS A 139 -4.94 -24.83 -4.12
C CYS A 139 -6.10 -24.17 -3.34
N THR A 140 -7.00 -23.48 -4.04
CA THR A 140 -8.13 -22.77 -3.45
C THR A 140 -9.45 -23.22 -4.09
N ASP A 141 -10.57 -22.94 -3.41
CA ASP A 141 -11.91 -23.04 -4.02
C ASP A 141 -12.10 -21.85 -4.99
N ILE A 142 -11.65 -22.02 -6.23
CA ILE A 142 -11.64 -20.97 -7.24
C ILE A 142 -13.06 -20.45 -7.53
N GLU A 143 -14.07 -21.31 -7.57
CA GLU A 143 -15.46 -20.90 -7.82
C GLU A 143 -15.97 -20.00 -6.70
N ARG A 144 -15.61 -20.31 -5.46
CA ARG A 144 -15.95 -19.46 -4.31
C ARG A 144 -15.24 -18.12 -4.36
N MET A 145 -13.97 -18.12 -4.72
CA MET A 145 -13.16 -16.90 -4.86
C MET A 145 -13.69 -16.00 -5.98
N GLU A 146 -14.06 -16.57 -7.13
CA GLU A 146 -14.69 -15.84 -8.23
C GLU A 146 -16.06 -15.23 -7.82
N ARG A 147 -16.88 -15.98 -7.06
CA ARG A 147 -18.14 -15.43 -6.53
C ARG A 147 -17.91 -14.24 -5.60
N ILE A 148 -16.85 -14.26 -4.79
CA ILE A 148 -16.45 -13.12 -3.95
C ILE A 148 -15.97 -11.96 -4.84
N ALA A 149 -15.09 -12.25 -5.79
CA ALA A 149 -14.53 -11.26 -6.70
C ALA A 149 -15.59 -10.52 -7.52
N LEU A 150 -16.70 -11.19 -7.88
CA LEU A 150 -17.83 -10.55 -8.56
C LEU A 150 -18.60 -9.55 -7.69
N GLN A 151 -18.43 -9.59 -6.36
CA GLN A 151 -19.14 -8.72 -5.41
C GLN A 151 -18.30 -7.53 -4.94
N VAL A 152 -16.96 -7.59 -5.07
CA VAL A 152 -16.07 -6.52 -4.62
C VAL A 152 -15.75 -5.53 -5.74
N PRO A 153 -15.60 -4.24 -5.41
CA PRO A 153 -15.54 -3.19 -6.43
C PRO A 153 -14.30 -3.24 -7.31
N LEU A 154 -13.14 -3.63 -6.76
CA LEU A 154 -11.87 -3.50 -7.46
C LEU A 154 -11.58 -4.61 -8.47
N SER A 155 -12.34 -5.70 -8.49
CA SER A 155 -12.17 -6.76 -9.49
C SER A 155 -12.42 -6.31 -10.94
N LYS A 156 -13.25 -5.26 -11.12
CA LYS A 156 -13.61 -4.70 -12.44
C LYS A 156 -12.98 -3.34 -12.72
N ILE A 157 -12.15 -2.84 -11.81
CA ILE A 157 -11.55 -1.50 -11.92
C ILE A 157 -10.07 -1.65 -12.26
N SER A 158 -9.62 -0.89 -13.28
CA SER A 158 -8.21 -0.88 -13.65
C SER A 158 -7.35 -0.29 -12.54
N ARG A 159 -6.34 -1.04 -12.13
CA ARG A 159 -5.34 -0.70 -11.12
C ARG A 159 -3.94 -0.73 -11.77
N PRO A 160 -2.99 0.05 -11.28
CA PRO A 160 -2.97 0.87 -10.06
C PRO A 160 -3.55 2.29 -10.21
N GLN A 161 -4.15 2.66 -11.33
CA GLN A 161 -4.65 4.03 -11.57
C GLN A 161 -5.69 4.46 -10.54
N TRP A 162 -6.59 3.55 -10.18
CA TRP A 162 -7.57 3.79 -9.13
C TRP A 162 -6.90 4.04 -7.77
N ASP A 163 -5.87 3.27 -7.44
CA ASP A 163 -5.10 3.40 -6.20
C ASP A 163 -4.44 4.77 -6.08
N VAL A 164 -3.76 5.21 -7.15
CA VAL A 164 -3.12 6.53 -7.23
C VAL A 164 -4.12 7.65 -6.97
N LYS A 165 -5.27 7.59 -7.66
CA LYS A 165 -6.34 8.59 -7.48
C LYS A 165 -6.85 8.60 -6.05
N THR A 166 -7.21 7.44 -5.51
CA THR A 166 -7.85 7.31 -4.18
C THR A 166 -6.88 7.69 -3.06
N LEU A 167 -5.60 7.31 -3.16
CA LEU A 167 -4.58 7.70 -2.18
C LEU A 167 -4.31 9.22 -2.21
N ARG A 168 -4.35 9.85 -3.39
CA ARG A 168 -4.26 11.31 -3.50
C ARG A 168 -5.47 11.99 -2.85
N GLU A 169 -6.68 11.48 -3.09
CA GLU A 169 -7.91 11.97 -2.46
C GLU A 169 -7.90 11.74 -0.93
N ALA A 170 -7.22 10.70 -0.45
CA ALA A 170 -6.99 10.45 0.97
C ALA A 170 -5.91 11.35 1.58
N GLY A 171 -5.19 12.14 0.77
CA GLY A 171 -4.24 13.16 1.23
C GLY A 171 -2.77 12.75 1.17
N LEU A 172 -2.41 11.65 0.50
CA LEU A 172 -0.99 11.33 0.26
C LEU A 172 -0.42 12.16 -0.90
N LEU A 173 0.85 12.49 -0.80
CA LEU A 173 1.65 13.15 -1.85
C LEU A 173 2.82 12.27 -2.29
N GLY A 174 3.47 12.66 -3.41
CA GLY A 174 4.59 11.94 -3.97
C GLY A 174 4.26 10.48 -4.31
N ILE A 175 3.03 10.24 -4.78
CA ILE A 175 2.55 8.91 -5.10
C ILE A 175 3.32 8.38 -6.30
N ARG A 176 3.90 7.19 -6.13
CA ARG A 176 4.65 6.48 -7.17
C ARG A 176 4.10 5.07 -7.31
N THR A 177 4.19 4.54 -8.52
CA THR A 177 3.83 3.17 -8.84
C THR A 177 5.03 2.44 -9.43
N ASP A 178 5.17 1.17 -9.05
CA ASP A 178 6.06 0.24 -9.71
C ASP A 178 5.24 -0.94 -10.22
N THR A 179 5.02 -1.01 -11.52
CA THR A 179 4.26 -2.08 -12.18
C THR A 179 5.13 -3.28 -12.57
N GLU A 180 6.43 -3.21 -12.28
CA GLU A 180 7.40 -4.25 -12.57
C GLU A 180 8.02 -4.88 -11.32
N ILE A 181 7.58 -4.49 -10.12
CA ILE A 181 8.10 -5.00 -8.84
C ILE A 181 8.10 -6.54 -8.78
N TRP A 182 7.13 -7.19 -9.40
CA TRP A 182 7.02 -8.64 -9.49
C TRP A 182 8.27 -9.28 -10.12
N LYS A 183 8.96 -8.61 -11.04
CA LYS A 183 10.21 -9.09 -11.65
C LYS A 183 11.34 -9.26 -10.64
N THR A 184 11.28 -8.52 -9.54
CA THR A 184 12.29 -8.56 -8.48
C THR A 184 11.91 -9.51 -7.35
N VAL A 185 10.61 -9.58 -7.00
CA VAL A 185 10.16 -10.26 -5.79
C VAL A 185 9.59 -11.66 -6.02
N TRP A 186 9.15 -11.98 -7.24
CA TRP A 186 8.57 -13.28 -7.57
C TRP A 186 9.62 -14.31 -7.98
N SER A 187 9.44 -15.55 -7.54
CA SER A 187 10.13 -16.73 -8.06
C SER A 187 9.75 -17.01 -9.53
N GLU A 188 10.48 -17.90 -10.18
CA GLU A 188 10.13 -18.33 -11.55
C GLU A 188 8.76 -19.01 -11.60
N GLU A 189 8.42 -19.80 -10.58
CA GLU A 189 7.12 -20.45 -10.45
C GLU A 189 5.98 -19.46 -10.28
N GLU A 190 6.12 -18.44 -9.41
CA GLU A 190 5.14 -17.37 -9.27
C GLU A 190 4.96 -16.58 -10.56
N ARG A 191 6.04 -16.30 -11.30
CA ARG A 191 5.96 -15.63 -12.60
C ARG A 191 5.16 -16.41 -13.62
N LEU A 192 5.29 -17.74 -13.67
CA LEU A 192 4.52 -18.59 -14.55
C LEU A 192 3.05 -18.70 -14.12
N ASN A 193 2.80 -18.73 -12.81
CA ASN A 193 1.45 -18.79 -12.27
C ASN A 193 0.64 -17.49 -12.47
N TYR A 194 1.30 -16.31 -12.45
CA TYR A 194 0.64 -15.01 -12.35
C TYR A 194 1.04 -14.01 -13.43
N GLN A 195 1.54 -14.47 -14.57
CA GLN A 195 2.00 -13.58 -15.66
C GLN A 195 0.91 -12.65 -16.16
N SER A 196 -0.35 -13.12 -16.20
CA SER A 196 -1.52 -12.33 -16.59
C SER A 196 -1.98 -11.30 -15.54
N THR A 197 -1.54 -11.44 -14.31
CA THR A 197 -1.91 -10.60 -13.17
C THR A 197 -0.68 -10.07 -12.43
N PRO A 198 0.20 -9.32 -13.12
CA PRO A 198 1.46 -8.87 -12.53
C PRO A 198 1.21 -7.97 -11.31
N MET A 199 1.97 -8.25 -10.23
CA MET A 199 1.93 -7.44 -9.02
C MET A 199 2.48 -6.04 -9.31
N PHE A 200 1.80 -5.04 -8.80
CA PHE A 200 2.29 -3.66 -8.73
C PHE A 200 2.49 -3.24 -7.27
N MET A 201 3.31 -2.21 -7.08
CA MET A 201 3.41 -1.48 -5.82
C MET A 201 2.95 -0.05 -6.02
N VAL A 202 2.18 0.47 -5.07
CA VAL A 202 1.87 1.90 -4.96
C VAL A 202 2.42 2.39 -3.63
N THR A 203 3.09 3.53 -3.64
CA THR A 203 3.63 4.16 -2.43
C THR A 203 3.35 5.65 -2.43
N GLY A 204 3.22 6.24 -1.26
CA GLY A 204 3.06 7.68 -1.06
C GLY A 204 3.44 8.09 0.35
N VAL A 205 3.53 9.39 0.58
CA VAL A 205 3.94 9.98 1.86
C VAL A 205 2.83 10.87 2.39
N LYS A 206 2.54 10.79 3.69
CA LYS A 206 1.62 11.72 4.35
C LYS A 206 2.32 13.06 4.58
N PRO A 207 1.87 14.14 3.95
CA PRO A 207 2.51 15.44 4.08
C PRO A 207 2.28 16.04 5.47
N ASP A 208 3.18 16.92 5.87
CA ASP A 208 3.04 17.68 7.13
C ASP A 208 1.91 18.69 7.03
N HIS A 209 1.85 19.41 5.91
CA HIS A 209 0.78 20.36 5.60
C HIS A 209 0.58 20.46 4.10
N PHE A 210 -0.66 20.71 3.68
CA PHE A 210 -0.93 21.16 2.31
C PHE A 210 -0.58 22.64 2.21
N LEU A 211 0.25 23.00 1.25
CA LEU A 211 0.64 24.39 1.00
C LEU A 211 -0.53 25.34 0.63
N ASN A 212 -1.71 24.80 0.41
CA ASN A 212 -2.95 25.56 0.20
C ASN A 212 -3.63 26.00 1.51
N LEU A 213 -3.05 25.68 2.68
CA LEU A 213 -3.59 26.14 3.94
C LEU A 213 -3.22 27.60 4.20
N PRO A 214 -4.16 28.43 4.65
CA PRO A 214 -3.87 29.80 5.00
C PRO A 214 -2.90 29.81 6.20
N VAL A 215 -1.74 30.42 6.01
CA VAL A 215 -0.80 30.69 7.09
C VAL A 215 -1.23 31.99 7.77
N ALA A 216 -1.39 31.97 9.08
CA ALA A 216 -1.75 33.16 9.83
C ALA A 216 -0.63 34.22 9.78
N ALA A 217 -1.01 35.50 9.92
CA ALA A 217 -0.02 36.57 9.88
C ALA A 217 1.00 36.44 11.02
N GLY A 218 2.27 36.43 10.69
CA GLY A 218 3.37 36.25 11.61
C GLY A 218 3.76 34.79 11.87
N GLU A 219 3.16 33.85 11.19
CA GLU A 219 3.47 32.42 11.35
C GLU A 219 4.32 31.85 10.20
N LYS A 220 4.97 30.72 10.50
CA LYS A 220 5.73 29.89 9.58
C LYS A 220 5.04 28.53 9.49
N THR A 221 4.87 28.02 8.28
CA THR A 221 4.39 26.67 8.01
C THR A 221 5.39 25.94 7.11
N GLU A 222 5.68 24.71 7.41
CA GLU A 222 6.54 23.83 6.59
C GLU A 222 5.69 22.69 6.03
N GLY A 223 5.94 22.30 4.79
CA GLY A 223 5.20 21.22 4.12
C GLY A 223 5.75 20.88 2.75
N PHE A 224 4.93 20.28 1.93
CA PHE A 224 5.30 19.84 0.59
C PHE A 224 4.45 20.53 -0.48
N LEU A 225 5.09 20.99 -1.54
CA LEU A 225 4.46 21.54 -2.73
C LEU A 225 4.41 20.45 -3.80
N GLU A 226 3.23 20.07 -4.24
CA GLU A 226 3.02 19.20 -5.38
C GLU A 226 2.95 20.01 -6.66
N LEU A 227 3.77 19.65 -7.66
CA LEU A 227 3.85 20.29 -8.98
C LEU A 227 3.56 19.25 -10.06
N GLY A 228 2.90 19.67 -11.14
CA GLY A 228 2.68 18.84 -12.32
C GLY A 228 1.87 17.58 -12.04
N ASP A 229 0.62 17.70 -11.64
CA ASP A 229 -0.31 16.59 -11.36
C ASP A 229 0.27 15.53 -10.39
N GLY A 230 1.14 15.95 -9.47
CA GLY A 230 1.80 15.07 -8.50
C GLY A 230 3.09 14.43 -8.98
N GLU A 231 3.60 14.84 -10.12
CA GLU A 231 4.86 14.31 -10.67
C GLU A 231 6.07 14.72 -9.81
N PHE A 232 6.02 15.91 -9.20
CA PHE A 232 7.08 16.41 -8.35
C PHE A 232 6.52 16.85 -7.00
N VAL A 233 7.21 16.46 -5.92
CA VAL A 233 6.92 16.89 -4.56
C VAL A 233 8.15 17.57 -4.00
N LEU A 234 8.02 18.85 -3.70
CA LEU A 234 9.10 19.67 -3.17
C LEU A 234 8.83 20.05 -1.71
N PRO A 235 9.78 19.89 -0.80
CA PRO A 235 9.67 20.49 0.52
C PRO A 235 9.60 22.01 0.38
N ALA A 236 8.68 22.64 1.09
CA ALA A 236 8.51 24.08 1.04
C ALA A 236 8.22 24.64 2.43
N THR A 237 8.66 25.86 2.62
CA THR A 237 8.39 26.65 3.82
C THR A 237 7.63 27.92 3.44
N ILE A 238 6.49 28.15 4.06
CA ILE A 238 5.75 29.38 3.92
C ILE A 238 5.94 30.23 5.18
N ILE A 239 6.36 31.48 5.00
CA ILE A 239 6.48 32.46 6.05
C ILE A 239 5.58 33.62 5.71
N ARG A 240 4.59 33.92 6.56
CA ARG A 240 3.72 35.09 6.38
C ARG A 240 4.14 36.21 7.31
N GLY A 241 4.48 37.34 6.76
CA GLY A 241 4.74 38.56 7.54
C GLY A 241 3.53 39.01 8.38
N LYS A 242 3.79 39.73 9.45
CA LYS A 242 2.74 40.27 10.33
C LYS A 242 1.91 41.38 9.62
N ASP A 243 2.56 42.16 8.77
CA ASP A 243 1.97 43.30 8.07
C ASP A 243 1.68 42.95 6.59
N PRO A 244 0.65 43.59 5.98
CA PRO A 244 0.40 43.47 4.56
C PRO A 244 1.61 43.92 3.72
N GLY A 245 2.07 43.04 2.81
CA GLY A 245 3.25 43.34 1.99
C GLY A 245 3.33 42.41 0.77
N LYS A 246 4.48 42.43 0.09
CA LYS A 246 4.74 41.56 -1.03
C LYS A 246 4.92 40.14 -0.55
N THR A 247 4.36 39.16 -1.26
CA THR A 247 4.63 37.75 -1.06
C THR A 247 5.93 37.40 -1.77
N VAL A 248 6.86 36.79 -1.05
CA VAL A 248 8.12 36.25 -1.60
C VAL A 248 8.08 34.74 -1.47
N LEU A 249 8.14 34.04 -2.58
CA LEU A 249 8.35 32.58 -2.60
C LEU A 249 9.86 32.32 -2.67
N VAL A 250 10.39 31.65 -1.65
CA VAL A 250 11.76 31.16 -1.64
C VAL A 250 11.74 29.67 -1.92
N THR A 251 12.23 29.27 -3.09
CA THR A 251 12.45 27.86 -3.42
C THR A 251 13.93 27.55 -3.22
N ALA A 252 14.25 26.58 -2.38
CA ALA A 252 15.58 25.98 -2.36
C ALA A 252 15.62 24.90 -3.46
N GLY A 253 16.46 25.06 -4.45
CA GLY A 253 16.64 24.06 -5.51
C GLY A 253 17.19 22.77 -4.93
N LEU A 254 16.45 21.67 -5.08
CA LEU A 254 17.03 20.36 -5.01
C LEU A 254 17.81 20.16 -6.33
N HIS A 255 19.12 20.17 -6.24
CA HIS A 255 19.92 19.58 -7.32
C HIS A 255 19.57 18.09 -7.33
N ALA A 256 19.02 17.60 -8.45
CA ALA A 256 19.03 16.18 -8.74
C ALA A 256 20.49 15.75 -8.68
N GLY A 257 20.84 14.97 -7.68
CA GLY A 257 22.19 14.41 -7.56
C GLY A 257 22.48 13.58 -8.79
N GLU A 258 23.67 13.75 -9.29
CA GLU A 258 24.30 12.94 -10.32
C GLU A 258 24.33 11.46 -9.94
#